data_620161d3b1f5256bebaf8a2b00ead22f
#
_entry.id   620161d3b1f5256bebaf8a2b00ead22f
#
_cell.length_a   1.000
_cell.length_b   1.000
_cell.length_c   1.000
_cell.angle_alpha   90.00
_cell.angle_beta   90.00
_cell.angle_gamma   90.00
#
_symmetry.space_group_name_H-M   'P 1'
#
loop_
_entity.id
_entity.type
_entity.pdbx_description
1 polymer ?
#
loop_
_entity_poly.entity_id
_entity_poly.type
_entity_poly.pdbx_seq_one_letter_code
_entity_poly.pdbx_strand_id
1 'polypeptide(L)'
;MKKILAYRFSAFGDVAMIVPVLKEFLAQNPDTEIVFVSRKNFADLFDGVERLTFRGVNLDDYKGFFGLRKLALELKKEFQPDFVADLHNVLRTKILSFFFKKTATLDKGRTEKKLLTRKENKVKKPLKPTSERYADVFRKLGFTLKLSHQLFPKTQQKSGIGFAPFAQHAGKMLPIEKSLELVKTLSKNHPVYLFGGGKKEVEVLSKWEQELENVTSLAGKLSLKEELQKISELELMISMDSANMHLASLVGTRVVSVWGATHYFAGFLGYGQSEKDIVEITDLACRPCSVFGNKPCFRGDYACLHQIEISEILKKI
;
A
#
# COMPACT_ATOMS: atom_id res chain seq x y z
N MET A 1 27.67 13.88 3.28
CA MET A 1 26.42 13.32 2.74
C MET A 1 25.27 14.30 2.99
N LYS A 2 24.38 14.51 2.01
CA LYS A 2 23.18 15.33 2.17
C LYS A 2 22.13 14.54 2.94
N LYS A 3 21.53 15.15 3.95
CA LYS A 3 20.56 14.49 4.81
C LYS A 3 19.14 14.96 4.51
N ILE A 4 18.25 14.02 4.20
CA ILE A 4 16.85 14.28 3.88
C ILE A 4 15.96 13.75 4.98
N LEU A 5 15.16 14.60 5.58
CA LEU A 5 14.08 14.22 6.48
C LEU A 5 12.82 13.96 5.67
N ALA A 6 12.36 12.73 5.64
CA ALA A 6 11.12 12.36 4.96
C ALA A 6 10.09 11.88 5.99
N TYR A 7 8.81 12.17 5.80
CA TYR A 7 7.80 11.70 6.73
C TYR A 7 6.46 11.39 6.09
N ARG A 8 5.83 10.31 6.61
CA ARG A 8 4.44 9.93 6.38
C ARG A 8 3.94 9.08 7.55
N PHE A 9 2.77 9.42 8.11
CA PHE A 9 2.25 8.81 9.35
C PHE A 9 1.09 7.85 9.12
N SER A 10 0.51 7.81 7.93
CA SER A 10 -0.62 6.94 7.51
C SER A 10 -0.88 7.05 6.00
N ALA A 11 -1.67 6.15 5.37
CA ALA A 11 -2.09 4.86 5.90
C ALA A 11 -0.95 3.83 5.74
N PHE A 12 -1.13 2.63 6.32
CA PHE A 12 -0.11 1.57 6.30
C PHE A 12 0.34 1.21 4.88
N GLY A 13 -0.61 0.92 3.99
CA GLY A 13 -0.29 0.60 2.58
C GLY A 13 0.39 1.76 1.84
N ASP A 14 0.01 3.01 2.12
CA ASP A 14 0.68 4.18 1.54
C ASP A 14 2.15 4.30 2.01
N VAL A 15 2.45 3.92 3.26
CA VAL A 15 3.83 3.90 3.76
C VAL A 15 4.61 2.78 3.10
N ALA A 16 4.01 1.59 2.94
CA ALA A 16 4.65 0.48 2.21
C ALA A 16 5.00 0.85 0.76
N MET A 17 4.13 1.61 0.05
CA MET A 17 4.40 2.11 -1.31
C MET A 17 5.60 3.06 -1.41
N ILE A 18 6.00 3.71 -0.32
CA ILE A 18 7.15 4.63 -0.33
C ILE A 18 8.47 3.87 -0.35
N VAL A 19 8.53 2.71 0.29
CA VAL A 19 9.81 1.99 0.50
C VAL A 19 10.55 1.70 -0.80
N PRO A 20 9.94 1.14 -1.87
CA PRO A 20 10.66 0.94 -3.13
C PRO A 20 11.14 2.26 -3.76
N VAL A 21 10.39 3.36 -3.60
CA VAL A 21 10.82 4.69 -4.07
C VAL A 21 12.07 5.16 -3.32
N LEU A 22 12.14 4.95 -2.00
CA LEU A 22 13.31 5.32 -1.20
C LEU A 22 14.52 4.46 -1.54
N LYS A 23 14.34 3.16 -1.77
CA LYS A 23 15.41 2.27 -2.21
C LYS A 23 16.03 2.73 -3.52
N GLU A 24 15.21 2.98 -4.53
CA GLU A 24 15.69 3.47 -5.82
C GLU A 24 16.28 4.89 -5.74
N PHE A 25 15.73 5.74 -4.91
CA PHE A 25 16.30 7.06 -4.64
C PHE A 25 17.71 6.96 -4.07
N LEU A 26 17.89 6.16 -3.02
CA LEU A 26 19.19 5.98 -2.37
C LEU A 26 20.21 5.30 -3.29
N ALA A 27 19.78 4.36 -4.12
CA ALA A 27 20.65 3.74 -5.12
C ALA A 27 21.18 4.74 -6.16
N GLN A 28 20.34 5.70 -6.60
CA GLN A 28 20.69 6.70 -7.61
C GLN A 28 21.38 7.95 -7.02
N ASN A 29 21.36 8.12 -5.70
CA ASN A 29 21.94 9.28 -5.01
C ASN A 29 22.88 8.82 -3.89
N PRO A 30 24.10 8.33 -4.21
CA PRO A 30 25.01 7.70 -3.24
C PRO A 30 25.46 8.64 -2.13
N ASP A 31 25.52 9.95 -2.38
CA ASP A 31 25.92 10.98 -1.41
C ASP A 31 24.78 11.48 -0.52
N THR A 32 23.69 10.70 -0.42
CA THR A 32 22.52 11.06 0.39
C THR A 32 22.19 9.99 1.43
N GLU A 33 21.60 10.44 2.53
CA GLU A 33 20.98 9.59 3.54
C GLU A 33 19.56 10.10 3.84
N ILE A 34 18.69 9.21 4.28
CA ILE A 34 17.30 9.53 4.62
C ILE A 34 17.03 9.23 6.09
N VAL A 35 16.44 10.18 6.79
CA VAL A 35 15.75 9.94 8.06
C VAL A 35 14.27 9.88 7.77
N PHE A 36 13.67 8.68 7.90
CA PHE A 36 12.24 8.50 7.67
C PHE A 36 11.47 8.49 8.99
N VAL A 37 10.58 9.46 9.17
CA VAL A 37 9.78 9.63 10.39
C VAL A 37 8.36 9.09 10.16
N SER A 38 7.97 8.12 10.96
CA SER A 38 6.65 7.52 10.88
C SER A 38 6.18 6.97 12.23
N ARG A 39 5.04 6.29 12.26
CA ARG A 39 4.58 5.57 13.46
C ARG A 39 5.53 4.42 13.79
N LYS A 40 5.78 4.16 15.06
CA LYS A 40 6.71 3.14 15.53
C LYS A 40 6.45 1.75 14.93
N ASN A 41 5.19 1.37 14.81
CA ASN A 41 4.76 0.06 14.29
C ASN A 41 4.98 -0.14 12.78
N PHE A 42 5.55 0.82 12.08
CA PHE A 42 5.89 0.71 10.65
C PHE A 42 7.39 0.47 10.41
N ALA A 43 8.17 0.30 11.46
CA ALA A 43 9.63 0.19 11.38
C ALA A 43 10.08 -0.97 10.47
N ASP A 44 9.46 -2.14 10.60
CA ASP A 44 9.84 -3.35 9.86
C ASP A 44 9.70 -3.22 8.33
N LEU A 45 8.88 -2.26 7.84
CA LEU A 45 8.79 -1.96 6.40
C LEU A 45 10.11 -1.47 5.82
N PHE A 46 10.97 -0.87 6.65
CA PHE A 46 12.24 -0.25 6.24
C PHE A 46 13.46 -1.10 6.58
N ASP A 47 13.24 -2.31 7.09
CA ASP A 47 14.34 -3.22 7.43
C ASP A 47 15.22 -3.52 6.22
N GLY A 48 16.54 -3.45 6.41
CA GLY A 48 17.53 -3.67 5.35
C GLY A 48 17.60 -2.58 4.26
N VAL A 49 17.01 -1.39 4.48
CA VAL A 49 17.22 -0.25 3.58
C VAL A 49 18.47 0.50 4.00
N GLU A 50 19.54 0.35 3.23
CA GLU A 50 20.84 1.01 3.49
C GLU A 50 20.72 2.53 3.45
N ARG A 51 21.50 3.22 4.28
CA ARG A 51 21.52 4.70 4.39
C ARG A 51 20.15 5.32 4.72
N LEU A 52 19.26 4.53 5.36
CA LEU A 52 17.99 5.00 5.88
C LEU A 52 17.94 4.77 7.39
N THR A 53 17.70 5.83 8.14
CA THR A 53 17.41 5.78 9.57
C THR A 53 15.92 5.92 9.79
N PHE A 54 15.28 4.94 10.42
CA PHE A 54 13.88 5.02 10.78
C PHE A 54 13.71 5.67 12.16
N ARG A 55 12.93 6.76 12.22
CA ARG A 55 12.57 7.44 13.48
C ARG A 55 11.09 7.22 13.79
N GLY A 56 10.81 6.23 14.62
CA GLY A 56 9.46 5.95 15.08
C GLY A 56 8.95 7.00 16.08
N VAL A 57 7.72 7.49 15.87
CA VAL A 57 7.06 8.45 16.77
C VAL A 57 5.71 7.93 17.23
N ASN A 58 5.36 8.25 18.48
CA ASN A 58 3.98 8.18 18.94
C ASN A 58 3.35 9.56 18.75
N LEU A 59 2.37 9.67 17.85
CA LEU A 59 1.75 10.96 17.51
C LEU A 59 0.93 11.56 18.64
N ASP A 60 0.55 10.78 19.64
CA ASP A 60 -0.18 11.26 20.80
C ASP A 60 0.69 12.14 21.71
N ASP A 61 2.01 11.97 21.67
CA ASP A 61 2.98 12.78 22.42
C ASP A 61 3.20 14.18 21.79
N TYR A 62 2.68 14.39 20.55
CA TYR A 62 2.89 15.59 19.73
C TYR A 62 1.57 16.20 19.23
N LYS A 63 0.54 16.29 20.09
CA LYS A 63 -0.76 16.87 19.74
C LYS A 63 -0.70 18.39 19.60
N GLY A 64 -1.52 18.91 18.69
CA GLY A 64 -1.67 20.34 18.45
C GLY A 64 -0.43 21.02 17.87
N PHE A 65 -0.48 22.34 17.76
CA PHE A 65 0.59 23.15 17.19
C PHE A 65 1.89 23.06 18.00
N PHE A 66 1.79 23.19 19.32
CA PHE A 66 2.99 23.17 20.20
C PHE A 66 3.65 21.78 20.23
N GLY A 67 2.86 20.69 20.20
CA GLY A 67 3.41 19.34 20.10
C GLY A 67 4.15 19.14 18.77
N LEU A 68 3.61 19.61 17.66
CA LEU A 68 4.26 19.51 16.36
C LEU A 68 5.51 20.41 16.26
N ARG A 69 5.48 21.60 16.89
CA ARG A 69 6.67 22.45 17.02
C ARG A 69 7.77 21.73 17.82
N LYS A 70 7.40 21.09 18.94
CA LYS A 70 8.33 20.29 19.75
C LYS A 70 8.98 19.19 18.90
N LEU A 71 8.18 18.38 18.17
CA LEU A 71 8.67 17.35 17.26
C LEU A 71 9.62 17.93 16.21
N ALA A 72 9.26 19.05 15.59
CA ALA A 72 10.11 19.71 14.58
C ALA A 72 11.48 20.11 15.14
N LEU A 73 11.50 20.69 16.35
CA LEU A 73 12.74 21.11 17.01
C LEU A 73 13.61 19.91 17.43
N GLU A 74 13.00 18.83 17.93
CA GLU A 74 13.69 17.57 18.22
C GLU A 74 14.35 17.00 16.97
N LEU A 75 13.59 16.84 15.87
CA LEU A 75 14.09 16.31 14.60
C LEU A 75 15.19 17.20 14.00
N LYS A 76 15.05 18.52 14.13
CA LYS A 76 16.05 19.47 13.65
C LYS A 76 17.35 19.38 14.47
N LYS A 77 17.25 19.24 15.79
CA LYS A 77 18.41 19.10 16.69
C LYS A 77 19.10 17.75 16.48
N GLU A 78 18.32 16.66 16.39
CA GLU A 78 18.82 15.29 16.31
C GLU A 78 19.50 15.02 14.97
N PHE A 79 18.89 15.46 13.85
CA PHE A 79 19.29 15.06 12.51
C PHE A 79 19.89 16.18 11.64
N GLN A 80 19.63 17.44 11.93
CA GLN A 80 20.11 18.59 11.15
C GLN A 80 19.89 18.43 9.64
N PRO A 81 18.64 18.19 9.16
CA PRO A 81 18.40 17.86 7.77
C PRO A 81 18.65 19.04 6.84
N ASP A 82 19.25 18.78 5.68
CA ASP A 82 19.43 19.75 4.60
C ASP A 82 18.14 20.00 3.83
N PHE A 83 17.31 18.95 3.70
CA PHE A 83 16.08 18.94 2.93
C PHE A 83 14.95 18.21 3.68
N VAL A 84 13.71 18.55 3.35
CA VAL A 84 12.53 17.91 3.92
C VAL A 84 11.57 17.46 2.82
N ALA A 85 11.19 16.20 2.84
CA ALA A 85 10.23 15.57 1.94
C ALA A 85 8.91 15.27 2.68
N ASP A 86 7.89 16.12 2.53
CA ASP A 86 6.54 15.85 3.03
C ASP A 86 5.81 14.89 2.07
N LEU A 87 5.89 13.58 2.36
CA LEU A 87 5.23 12.53 1.60
C LEU A 87 3.79 12.27 2.06
N HIS A 88 3.24 13.12 2.91
CA HIS A 88 1.88 12.96 3.47
C HIS A 88 0.91 14.06 3.06
N ASN A 89 1.33 15.32 3.06
CA ASN A 89 0.51 16.48 2.70
C ASN A 89 -0.85 16.55 3.44
N VAL A 90 -0.81 16.54 4.76
CA VAL A 90 -1.96 16.77 5.65
C VAL A 90 -1.66 17.95 6.58
N LEU A 91 -2.69 18.47 7.26
CA LEU A 91 -2.49 19.64 8.14
C LEU A 91 -1.31 19.48 9.12
N ARG A 92 -1.22 18.31 9.76
CA ARG A 92 -0.13 17.99 10.69
C ARG A 92 1.27 18.13 10.04
N THR A 93 1.44 17.58 8.83
CA THR A 93 2.73 17.62 8.15
C THR A 93 3.04 18.98 7.55
N LYS A 94 2.03 19.76 7.16
CA LYS A 94 2.22 21.15 6.76
C LYS A 94 2.73 22.01 7.92
N ILE A 95 2.17 21.85 9.12
CA ILE A 95 2.66 22.52 10.33
C ILE A 95 4.09 22.08 10.62
N LEU A 96 4.39 20.78 10.54
CA LEU A 96 5.74 20.26 10.75
C LEU A 96 6.73 20.85 9.72
N SER A 97 6.37 20.86 8.44
CA SER A 97 7.19 21.42 7.34
C SER A 97 7.51 22.91 7.52
N PHE A 98 6.62 23.67 8.15
CA PHE A 98 6.79 25.12 8.35
C PHE A 98 8.08 25.47 9.13
N PHE A 99 8.57 24.55 9.95
CA PHE A 99 9.79 24.77 10.75
C PHE A 99 11.09 24.48 9.97
N PHE A 100 11.02 24.10 8.69
CA PHE A 100 12.18 23.77 7.87
C PHE A 100 12.25 24.66 6.61
N LYS A 101 13.47 24.90 6.09
CA LYS A 101 13.67 25.87 5.01
C LYS A 101 13.48 25.26 3.62
N LYS A 102 14.07 24.08 3.36
CA LYS A 102 14.06 23.43 2.03
C LYS A 102 13.09 22.25 2.04
N THR A 103 11.82 22.54 1.80
CA THR A 103 10.75 21.54 1.89
C THR A 103 10.05 21.39 0.53
N ALA A 104 9.81 20.13 0.12
CA ALA A 104 8.90 19.79 -0.96
C ALA A 104 7.77 18.90 -0.44
N THR A 105 6.57 19.12 -0.99
CA THR A 105 5.34 18.46 -0.53
C THR A 105 4.71 17.66 -1.65
N LEU A 106 4.16 16.50 -1.30
CA LEU A 106 3.44 15.58 -2.16
C LEU A 106 2.22 16.26 -2.82
N ASP A 107 2.11 16.14 -4.13
CA ASP A 107 0.86 16.36 -4.83
C ASP A 107 0.04 15.07 -4.87
N LYS A 108 -1.13 15.09 -4.23
CA LYS A 108 -2.03 13.93 -4.15
C LYS A 108 -2.91 13.73 -5.40
N GLY A 109 -2.86 14.64 -6.38
CA GLY A 109 -3.71 14.60 -7.57
C GLY A 109 -5.22 14.65 -7.25
N ARG A 110 -5.63 15.45 -6.26
CA ARG A 110 -7.01 15.45 -5.74
C ARG A 110 -8.03 15.83 -6.81
N THR A 111 -7.72 16.81 -7.65
CA THR A 111 -8.60 17.28 -8.73
C THR A 111 -8.83 16.19 -9.76
N GLU A 112 -7.76 15.55 -10.23
CA GLU A 112 -7.82 14.44 -11.20
C GLU A 112 -8.60 13.25 -10.63
N LYS A 113 -8.32 12.87 -9.37
CA LYS A 113 -9.03 11.79 -8.66
C LYS A 113 -10.52 12.11 -8.49
N LYS A 114 -10.89 13.38 -8.26
CA LYS A 114 -12.28 13.82 -8.21
C LYS A 114 -12.96 13.66 -9.59
N LEU A 115 -12.28 14.02 -10.68
CA LEU A 115 -12.79 13.84 -12.05
C LEU A 115 -12.94 12.36 -12.40
N LEU A 116 -12.02 11.51 -11.97
CA LEU A 116 -12.08 10.06 -12.18
C LEU A 116 -13.26 9.40 -11.45
N THR A 117 -13.65 9.89 -10.25
CA THR A 117 -14.64 9.23 -9.37
C THR A 117 -15.98 9.96 -9.26
N ARG A 118 -16.20 11.01 -10.04
CA ARG A 118 -17.49 11.72 -10.03
C ARG A 118 -18.60 10.85 -10.62
N LYS A 119 -19.85 11.13 -10.26
CA LYS A 119 -21.00 10.33 -10.68
C LYS A 119 -21.23 10.41 -12.20
N GLU A 120 -21.16 11.60 -12.74
CA GLU A 120 -21.42 11.91 -14.14
C GLU A 120 -20.20 12.46 -14.85
N ASN A 121 -20.13 12.33 -16.17
CA ASN A 121 -19.04 12.83 -17.01
C ASN A 121 -17.64 12.47 -16.50
N LYS A 122 -17.44 11.22 -16.05
CA LYS A 122 -16.14 10.73 -15.56
C LYS A 122 -15.04 10.93 -16.61
N VAL A 123 -13.87 11.31 -16.13
CA VAL A 123 -12.63 11.25 -16.93
C VAL A 123 -11.92 9.95 -16.54
N LYS A 124 -12.26 8.85 -17.22
CA LYS A 124 -11.71 7.51 -16.96
C LYS A 124 -10.42 7.32 -17.75
N LYS A 125 -9.31 7.79 -17.19
CA LYS A 125 -7.95 7.59 -17.73
C LYS A 125 -6.96 7.34 -16.61
N PRO A 126 -5.85 6.61 -16.88
CA PRO A 126 -4.78 6.42 -15.90
C PRO A 126 -4.25 7.75 -15.39
N LEU A 127 -4.16 7.89 -14.08
CA LEU A 127 -3.52 9.02 -13.42
C LEU A 127 -2.07 8.67 -13.08
N LYS A 128 -1.25 9.69 -12.83
CA LYS A 128 0.14 9.48 -12.38
C LYS A 128 0.17 8.52 -11.18
N PRO A 129 0.95 7.43 -11.22
CA PRO A 129 1.11 6.50 -10.11
C PRO A 129 1.52 7.20 -8.81
N THR A 130 1.04 6.69 -7.68
CA THR A 130 1.36 7.29 -6.37
C THR A 130 2.86 7.21 -6.07
N SER A 131 3.54 6.15 -6.51
CA SER A 131 5.01 6.02 -6.46
C SER A 131 5.72 7.16 -7.21
N GLU A 132 5.27 7.51 -8.41
CA GLU A 132 5.81 8.64 -9.17
C GLU A 132 5.53 9.99 -8.48
N ARG A 133 4.38 10.13 -7.81
CA ARG A 133 4.09 11.33 -7.01
C ARG A 133 5.02 11.45 -5.81
N TYR A 134 5.43 10.33 -5.20
CA TYR A 134 6.48 10.34 -4.17
C TYR A 134 7.85 10.70 -4.75
N ALA A 135 8.21 10.13 -5.90
CA ALA A 135 9.45 10.46 -6.59
C ALA A 135 9.53 11.95 -6.96
N ASP A 136 8.40 12.55 -7.38
CA ASP A 136 8.32 13.98 -7.69
C ASP A 136 8.67 14.89 -6.51
N VAL A 137 8.47 14.45 -5.26
CA VAL A 137 8.88 15.22 -4.09
C VAL A 137 10.41 15.35 -4.04
N PHE A 138 11.13 14.28 -4.31
CA PHE A 138 12.60 14.31 -4.37
C PHE A 138 13.11 15.08 -5.59
N ARG A 139 12.46 14.95 -6.74
CA ARG A 139 12.77 15.74 -7.94
C ARG A 139 12.61 17.25 -7.71
N LYS A 140 11.56 17.67 -6.98
CA LYS A 140 11.33 19.06 -6.55
C LYS A 140 12.40 19.58 -5.60
N LEU A 141 13.06 18.71 -4.85
CA LEU A 141 14.21 19.05 -4.00
C LEU A 141 15.53 19.14 -4.78
N GLY A 142 15.51 18.92 -6.10
CA GLY A 142 16.67 19.01 -6.98
C GLY A 142 17.44 17.70 -7.14
N PHE A 143 16.88 16.55 -6.76
CA PHE A 143 17.52 15.24 -6.91
C PHE A 143 17.05 14.55 -8.20
N THR A 144 17.95 13.77 -8.80
CA THR A 144 17.60 12.89 -9.90
C THR A 144 16.98 11.60 -9.36
N LEU A 145 15.84 11.20 -9.94
CA LEU A 145 15.21 9.93 -9.61
C LEU A 145 14.39 9.44 -10.81
N LYS A 146 14.72 8.28 -11.33
CA LYS A 146 13.96 7.55 -12.35
C LYS A 146 13.56 6.21 -11.76
N LEU A 147 12.25 5.99 -11.59
CA LEU A 147 11.75 4.72 -11.07
C LEU A 147 11.77 3.64 -12.15
N SER A 148 12.17 2.43 -11.77
CA SER A 148 12.23 1.28 -12.67
C SER A 148 10.86 0.66 -12.93
N HIS A 149 9.92 0.81 -11.99
CA HIS A 149 8.63 0.13 -11.97
C HIS A 149 8.75 -1.40 -12.09
N GLN A 150 9.79 -1.98 -11.52
CA GLN A 150 10.03 -3.42 -11.53
C GLN A 150 9.82 -4.02 -10.14
N LEU A 151 9.41 -5.29 -10.10
CA LEU A 151 9.46 -6.09 -8.89
C LEU A 151 10.88 -6.57 -8.63
N PHE A 152 11.26 -6.57 -7.35
CA PHE A 152 12.56 -7.07 -6.90
C PHE A 152 12.35 -8.26 -5.93
N PRO A 153 12.23 -9.49 -6.45
CA PRO A 153 12.02 -10.67 -5.62
C PRO A 153 13.15 -10.85 -4.59
N LYS A 154 12.78 -11.08 -3.33
CA LYS A 154 13.74 -11.32 -2.25
C LYS A 154 14.21 -12.77 -2.18
N THR A 155 13.41 -13.70 -2.68
CA THR A 155 13.72 -15.12 -2.72
C THR A 155 13.36 -15.72 -4.08
N GLN A 156 14.13 -16.75 -4.49
CA GLN A 156 13.86 -17.50 -5.73
C GLN A 156 13.01 -18.76 -5.47
N GLN A 157 13.10 -19.35 -4.28
CA GLN A 157 12.26 -20.47 -3.90
C GLN A 157 10.89 -19.96 -3.47
N LYS A 158 9.89 -20.31 -4.25
CA LYS A 158 8.51 -19.86 -4.06
C LYS A 158 7.57 -21.04 -3.93
N SER A 159 6.65 -20.99 -3.00
CA SER A 159 5.67 -22.06 -2.79
C SER A 159 4.37 -21.54 -2.21
N GLY A 160 3.27 -21.98 -2.80
CA GLY A 160 1.92 -21.71 -2.35
C GLY A 160 1.40 -20.32 -2.68
N ILE A 161 0.12 -20.15 -2.45
CA ILE A 161 -0.65 -18.95 -2.80
C ILE A 161 -1.07 -18.22 -1.53
N GLY A 162 -0.78 -16.93 -1.44
CA GLY A 162 -1.32 -16.07 -0.41
C GLY A 162 -2.68 -15.52 -0.80
N PHE A 163 -3.60 -15.40 0.13
CA PHE A 163 -4.87 -14.75 -0.08
C PHE A 163 -5.21 -13.77 1.05
N ALA A 164 -5.45 -12.51 0.68
CA ALA A 164 -5.87 -11.43 1.58
C ALA A 164 -7.26 -10.92 1.17
N PRO A 165 -8.37 -11.55 1.69
CA PRO A 165 -9.73 -11.24 1.25
C PRO A 165 -10.27 -9.93 1.77
N PHE A 166 -9.63 -9.34 2.78
CA PHE A 166 -10.15 -8.17 3.47
C PHE A 166 -9.52 -6.86 3.04
N ALA A 167 -10.30 -5.80 3.18
CA ALA A 167 -9.88 -4.42 3.04
C ALA A 167 -10.66 -3.55 4.04
N GLN A 168 -10.19 -2.32 4.25
CA GLN A 168 -10.80 -1.40 5.21
C GLN A 168 -12.26 -1.05 4.92
N HIS A 169 -12.71 -1.16 3.66
CA HIS A 169 -14.03 -0.72 3.21
C HIS A 169 -14.72 -1.79 2.37
N ALA A 170 -16.03 -1.97 2.58
CA ALA A 170 -16.85 -2.96 1.87
C ALA A 170 -16.78 -2.83 0.33
N GLY A 171 -16.67 -1.61 -0.20
CA GLY A 171 -16.51 -1.38 -1.64
C GLY A 171 -15.23 -1.92 -2.28
N LYS A 172 -14.37 -2.59 -1.50
CA LYS A 172 -13.11 -3.20 -1.94
C LYS A 172 -13.04 -4.70 -1.72
N MET A 173 -14.03 -5.31 -1.06
CA MET A 173 -13.99 -6.72 -0.67
C MET A 173 -14.94 -7.55 -1.54
N LEU A 174 -14.46 -8.68 -2.04
CA LEU A 174 -15.35 -9.69 -2.61
C LEU A 174 -16.37 -10.14 -1.55
N PRO A 175 -17.57 -10.57 -1.99
CA PRO A 175 -18.48 -11.29 -1.10
C PRO A 175 -17.76 -12.42 -0.39
N ILE A 176 -18.05 -12.61 0.90
CA ILE A 176 -17.32 -13.57 1.73
C ILE A 176 -17.49 -15.01 1.23
N GLU A 177 -18.66 -15.29 0.67
CA GLU A 177 -19.00 -16.59 0.08
C GLU A 177 -18.13 -16.88 -1.16
N LYS A 178 -17.94 -15.87 -2.04
CA LYS A 178 -17.04 -15.99 -3.21
C LYS A 178 -15.57 -16.12 -2.78
N SER A 179 -15.18 -15.42 -1.71
CA SER A 179 -13.84 -15.56 -1.15
C SER A 179 -13.60 -16.97 -0.59
N LEU A 180 -14.57 -17.55 0.11
CA LEU A 180 -14.49 -18.93 0.60
C LEU A 180 -14.46 -19.94 -0.56
N GLU A 181 -15.29 -19.74 -1.58
CA GLU A 181 -15.32 -20.60 -2.79
C GLU A 181 -13.96 -20.57 -3.52
N LEU A 182 -13.34 -19.40 -3.61
CA LEU A 182 -11.99 -19.25 -4.18
C LEU A 182 -10.96 -20.05 -3.36
N VAL A 183 -10.96 -19.93 -2.04
CA VAL A 183 -10.05 -20.70 -1.17
C VAL A 183 -10.26 -22.20 -1.31
N LYS A 184 -11.52 -22.66 -1.30
CA LYS A 184 -11.87 -24.09 -1.54
C LYS A 184 -11.36 -24.62 -2.88
N THR A 185 -11.38 -23.79 -3.90
CA THR A 185 -10.91 -24.19 -5.23
C THR A 185 -9.39 -24.24 -5.29
N LEU A 186 -8.71 -23.24 -4.72
CA LEU A 186 -7.25 -23.14 -4.70
C LEU A 186 -6.62 -24.26 -3.88
N SER A 187 -7.19 -24.56 -2.69
CA SER A 187 -6.63 -25.52 -1.74
C SER A 187 -6.62 -26.97 -2.25
N LYS A 188 -7.35 -27.27 -3.31
CA LYS A 188 -7.30 -28.59 -3.98
C LYS A 188 -5.95 -28.90 -4.60
N ASN A 189 -5.25 -27.88 -5.10
CA ASN A 189 -4.02 -28.03 -5.87
C ASN A 189 -2.82 -27.26 -5.28
N HIS A 190 -3.04 -26.32 -4.36
CA HIS A 190 -2.00 -25.45 -3.81
C HIS A 190 -2.13 -25.32 -2.30
N PRO A 191 -1.02 -25.22 -1.56
CA PRO A 191 -1.05 -24.67 -0.21
C PRO A 191 -1.54 -23.22 -0.24
N VAL A 192 -2.55 -22.89 0.56
CA VAL A 192 -3.13 -21.55 0.64
C VAL A 192 -2.86 -20.94 2.00
N TYR A 193 -2.24 -19.75 2.00
CA TYR A 193 -1.94 -18.98 3.20
C TYR A 193 -2.85 -17.75 3.28
N LEU A 194 -3.62 -17.63 4.37
CA LEU A 194 -4.60 -16.58 4.55
C LEU A 194 -4.01 -15.43 5.38
N PHE A 195 -4.12 -14.21 4.84
CA PHE A 195 -3.63 -12.99 5.47
C PHE A 195 -4.77 -12.08 5.89
N GLY A 196 -4.67 -11.47 7.06
CA GLY A 196 -5.64 -10.55 7.61
C GLY A 196 -5.22 -10.06 8.99
N GLY A 197 -5.94 -9.07 9.51
CA GLY A 197 -5.66 -8.49 10.82
C GLY A 197 -6.93 -7.99 11.51
N GLY A 198 -6.94 -8.00 12.82
CA GLY A 198 -8.11 -7.65 13.61
C GLY A 198 -9.03 -8.83 13.91
N LYS A 199 -9.72 -8.75 15.06
CA LYS A 199 -10.44 -9.89 15.64
C LYS A 199 -11.41 -10.59 14.68
N LYS A 200 -12.24 -9.81 13.97
CA LYS A 200 -13.27 -10.37 13.06
C LYS A 200 -12.66 -11.12 11.87
N GLU A 201 -11.57 -10.59 11.32
CA GLU A 201 -10.87 -11.24 10.19
C GLU A 201 -10.20 -12.52 10.65
N VAL A 202 -9.55 -12.50 11.82
CA VAL A 202 -8.94 -13.69 12.45
C VAL A 202 -9.98 -14.79 12.68
N GLU A 203 -11.16 -14.44 13.24
CA GLU A 203 -12.25 -15.41 13.47
C GLU A 203 -12.69 -16.10 12.18
N VAL A 204 -12.91 -15.34 11.11
CA VAL A 204 -13.33 -15.88 9.81
C VAL A 204 -12.25 -16.78 9.20
N LEU A 205 -11.00 -16.30 9.18
CA LEU A 205 -9.91 -17.04 8.54
C LEU A 205 -9.50 -18.29 9.32
N SER A 206 -9.60 -18.26 10.66
CA SER A 206 -9.38 -19.45 11.50
C SER A 206 -10.44 -20.52 11.28
N LYS A 207 -11.70 -20.11 11.01
CA LYS A 207 -12.76 -21.06 10.67
C LYS A 207 -12.47 -21.74 9.33
N TRP A 208 -12.02 -21.00 8.30
CA TRP A 208 -11.65 -21.58 7.02
C TRP A 208 -10.46 -22.55 7.14
N GLU A 209 -9.46 -22.23 7.98
CA GLU A 209 -8.34 -23.13 8.29
C GLU A 209 -8.81 -24.45 8.90
N GLN A 210 -9.84 -24.42 9.78
CA GLN A 210 -10.39 -25.63 10.42
C GLN A 210 -11.24 -26.48 9.48
N GLU A 211 -11.89 -25.86 8.50
CA GLU A 211 -12.84 -26.52 7.60
C GLU A 211 -12.20 -27.04 6.30
N LEU A 212 -10.99 -26.58 5.95
CA LEU A 212 -10.37 -26.82 4.65
C LEU A 212 -8.97 -27.40 4.78
N GLU A 213 -8.69 -28.42 4.00
CA GLU A 213 -7.33 -28.98 3.86
C GLU A 213 -6.45 -28.03 3.03
N ASN A 214 -5.13 -28.08 3.27
CA ASN A 214 -4.11 -27.25 2.61
C ASN A 214 -4.32 -25.72 2.80
N VAL A 215 -5.05 -25.30 3.81
CA VAL A 215 -5.29 -23.91 4.17
C VAL A 215 -4.67 -23.59 5.50
N THR A 216 -3.86 -22.54 5.59
CA THR A 216 -3.23 -22.07 6.83
C THR A 216 -3.54 -20.59 7.02
N SER A 217 -4.17 -20.26 8.14
CA SER A 217 -4.41 -18.86 8.53
C SER A 217 -3.17 -18.30 9.24
N LEU A 218 -2.62 -17.23 8.71
CA LEU A 218 -1.53 -16.47 9.33
C LEU A 218 -2.04 -15.20 10.03
N ALA A 219 -3.34 -14.93 9.94
CA ALA A 219 -3.96 -13.72 10.46
C ALA A 219 -3.75 -13.58 11.97
N GLY A 220 -3.11 -12.50 12.39
CA GLY A 220 -2.82 -12.20 13.79
C GLY A 220 -1.80 -13.14 14.46
N LYS A 221 -1.15 -14.04 13.73
CA LYS A 221 -0.17 -15.00 14.25
C LYS A 221 1.29 -14.55 14.06
N LEU A 222 1.54 -13.64 13.13
CA LEU A 222 2.88 -13.20 12.73
C LEU A 222 3.13 -11.74 13.10
N SER A 223 4.37 -11.41 13.41
CA SER A 223 4.87 -10.04 13.37
C SER A 223 4.92 -9.55 11.93
N LEU A 224 4.98 -8.22 11.71
CA LEU A 224 5.10 -7.66 10.36
C LEU A 224 6.33 -8.18 9.61
N LYS A 225 7.43 -8.38 10.30
CA LYS A 225 8.67 -8.92 9.72
C LYS A 225 8.49 -10.36 9.24
N GLU A 226 7.87 -11.22 10.05
CA GLU A 226 7.56 -12.61 9.70
C GLU A 226 6.53 -12.68 8.57
N GLU A 227 5.53 -11.77 8.58
CA GLU A 227 4.53 -11.67 7.51
C GLU A 227 5.20 -11.30 6.18
N LEU A 228 6.09 -10.29 6.16
CA LEU A 228 6.86 -9.90 4.97
C LEU A 228 7.76 -11.04 4.47
N GLN A 229 8.41 -11.78 5.39
CA GLN A 229 9.22 -12.94 5.03
C GLN A 229 8.34 -14.00 4.37
N LYS A 230 7.20 -14.36 4.99
CA LYS A 230 6.29 -15.36 4.43
C LYS A 230 5.74 -14.94 3.06
N ILE A 231 5.34 -13.67 2.92
CA ILE A 231 4.87 -13.16 1.62
C ILE A 231 5.97 -13.27 0.55
N SER A 232 7.23 -13.05 0.91
CA SER A 232 8.36 -13.17 -0.04
C SER A 232 8.56 -14.58 -0.58
N GLU A 233 8.12 -15.61 0.14
CA GLU A 233 8.21 -17.02 -0.21
C GLU A 233 7.04 -17.53 -1.05
N LEU A 234 6.00 -16.73 -1.24
CA LEU A 234 4.83 -17.11 -2.01
C LEU A 234 5.07 -17.00 -3.52
N GLU A 235 4.50 -17.92 -4.29
CA GLU A 235 4.46 -17.85 -5.75
C GLU A 235 3.64 -16.64 -6.21
N LEU A 236 2.52 -16.40 -5.51
CA LEU A 236 1.52 -15.41 -5.84
C LEU A 236 0.78 -14.95 -4.58
N MET A 237 0.41 -13.68 -4.55
CA MET A 237 -0.57 -13.13 -3.62
C MET A 237 -1.84 -12.73 -4.36
N ILE A 238 -2.99 -13.23 -3.93
CA ILE A 238 -4.29 -12.69 -4.35
C ILE A 238 -4.72 -11.68 -3.28
N SER A 239 -4.96 -10.45 -3.69
CA SER A 239 -5.29 -9.38 -2.74
C SER A 239 -6.38 -8.47 -3.27
N MET A 240 -7.23 -8.01 -2.38
CA MET A 240 -8.05 -6.84 -2.64
C MET A 240 -7.17 -5.60 -2.82
N ASP A 241 -7.73 -4.48 -3.31
CA ASP A 241 -7.08 -3.16 -3.23
C ASP A 241 -6.90 -2.78 -1.75
N SER A 242 -5.86 -3.33 -1.12
CA SER A 242 -5.56 -3.27 0.31
C SER A 242 -4.07 -3.13 0.58
N ALA A 243 -3.68 -3.06 1.85
CA ALA A 243 -2.29 -2.97 2.25
C ALA A 243 -1.47 -4.19 1.80
N ASN A 244 -2.08 -5.38 1.80
CA ASN A 244 -1.39 -6.63 1.44
C ASN A 244 -0.85 -6.64 0.00
N MET A 245 -1.55 -5.99 -0.95
CA MET A 245 -1.02 -5.78 -2.30
C MET A 245 0.31 -5.01 -2.28
N HIS A 246 0.43 -4.02 -1.42
CA HIS A 246 1.66 -3.21 -1.31
C HIS A 246 2.75 -3.93 -0.54
N LEU A 247 2.41 -4.74 0.47
CA LEU A 247 3.37 -5.60 1.17
C LEU A 247 3.97 -6.65 0.23
N ALA A 248 3.13 -7.30 -0.59
CA ALA A 248 3.60 -8.25 -1.59
C ALA A 248 4.51 -7.57 -2.63
N SER A 249 4.15 -6.37 -3.10
CA SER A 249 5.01 -5.58 -3.99
C SER A 249 6.35 -5.21 -3.35
N LEU A 250 6.35 -4.87 -2.05
CA LEU A 250 7.55 -4.51 -1.30
C LEU A 250 8.59 -5.64 -1.27
N VAL A 251 8.12 -6.88 -1.20
CA VAL A 251 8.99 -8.07 -1.15
C VAL A 251 9.14 -8.78 -2.50
N GLY A 252 8.60 -8.19 -3.57
CA GLY A 252 8.75 -8.68 -4.93
C GLY A 252 7.89 -9.89 -5.27
N THR A 253 6.79 -10.10 -4.56
CA THR A 253 5.82 -11.14 -4.87
C THR A 253 4.78 -10.63 -5.85
N ARG A 254 4.50 -11.40 -6.91
CA ARG A 254 3.45 -11.12 -7.90
C ARG A 254 2.09 -11.05 -7.21
N VAL A 255 1.23 -10.13 -7.66
CA VAL A 255 -0.11 -9.95 -7.10
C VAL A 255 -1.17 -10.04 -8.18
N VAL A 256 -2.15 -10.91 -7.98
CA VAL A 256 -3.46 -10.80 -8.64
C VAL A 256 -4.32 -9.89 -7.78
N SER A 257 -4.67 -8.72 -8.28
CA SER A 257 -5.38 -7.68 -7.52
C SER A 257 -6.83 -7.54 -7.95
N VAL A 258 -7.74 -7.52 -6.97
CA VAL A 258 -9.19 -7.42 -7.20
C VAL A 258 -9.68 -6.00 -6.87
N TRP A 259 -10.40 -5.40 -7.84
CA TRP A 259 -10.83 -4.01 -7.77
C TRP A 259 -12.35 -3.87 -7.92
N GLY A 260 -12.99 -3.33 -6.89
CA GLY A 260 -14.43 -3.07 -6.85
C GLY A 260 -14.80 -1.61 -7.13
N ALA A 261 -15.21 -0.88 -6.10
CA ALA A 261 -15.60 0.54 -6.17
C ALA A 261 -14.44 1.50 -6.49
N THR A 262 -13.21 1.04 -6.30
CA THR A 262 -11.96 1.73 -6.64
C THR A 262 -11.46 1.32 -8.03
N HIS A 263 -10.34 1.92 -8.48
CA HIS A 263 -9.72 1.58 -9.76
C HIS A 263 -8.23 1.88 -9.70
N TYR A 264 -7.41 1.04 -10.30
CA TYR A 264 -5.97 1.24 -10.38
C TYR A 264 -5.57 2.54 -11.11
N PHE A 265 -6.44 3.07 -11.98
CA PHE A 265 -6.25 4.40 -12.58
C PHE A 265 -6.08 5.53 -11.57
N ALA A 266 -6.52 5.35 -10.32
CA ALA A 266 -6.24 6.31 -9.25
C ALA A 266 -4.76 6.35 -8.82
N GLY A 267 -3.92 5.47 -9.40
CA GLY A 267 -2.49 5.40 -9.19
C GLY A 267 -2.07 4.58 -7.97
N PHE A 268 -2.90 3.62 -7.54
CA PHE A 268 -2.64 2.79 -6.36
C PHE A 268 -2.29 1.33 -6.68
N LEU A 269 -2.05 0.97 -7.95
CA LEU A 269 -1.51 -0.36 -8.27
C LEU A 269 -0.18 -0.56 -7.50
N GLY A 270 0.05 -1.77 -7.01
CA GLY A 270 1.28 -2.13 -6.32
C GLY A 270 2.52 -1.84 -7.17
N TYR A 271 3.60 -1.40 -6.53
CA TYR A 271 4.83 -1.06 -7.25
C TYR A 271 5.37 -2.27 -8.03
N GLY A 272 5.63 -2.09 -9.32
CA GLY A 272 6.12 -3.14 -10.20
C GLY A 272 5.11 -4.22 -10.57
N GLN A 273 3.84 -4.13 -10.11
CA GLN A 273 2.79 -5.08 -10.47
C GLN A 273 2.25 -4.83 -11.88
N SER A 274 1.80 -5.90 -12.52
CA SER A 274 1.29 -5.88 -13.89
C SER A 274 -0.21 -5.56 -13.94
N GLU A 275 -0.62 -4.72 -14.90
CA GLU A 275 -2.04 -4.53 -15.20
C GLU A 275 -2.71 -5.81 -15.75
N LYS A 276 -1.93 -6.76 -16.26
CA LYS A 276 -2.44 -8.07 -16.71
C LYS A 276 -3.00 -8.93 -15.58
N ASP A 277 -2.57 -8.66 -14.35
CA ASP A 277 -2.97 -9.38 -13.13
C ASP A 277 -4.09 -8.66 -12.36
N ILE A 278 -4.78 -7.73 -13.01
CA ILE A 278 -5.95 -7.04 -12.46
C ILE A 278 -7.22 -7.83 -12.78
N VAL A 279 -8.08 -7.96 -11.78
CA VAL A 279 -9.44 -8.51 -11.91
C VAL A 279 -10.44 -7.44 -11.50
N GLU A 280 -11.31 -7.10 -12.44
CA GLU A 280 -12.32 -6.06 -12.26
C GLU A 280 -13.47 -6.22 -13.27
N ILE A 281 -14.62 -5.64 -12.98
CA ILE A 281 -15.70 -5.50 -13.98
C ILE A 281 -15.48 -4.20 -14.75
N THR A 282 -15.24 -4.28 -16.04
CA THR A 282 -14.89 -3.12 -16.90
C THR A 282 -16.09 -2.29 -17.32
N ASP A 283 -17.26 -2.93 -17.51
CA ASP A 283 -18.44 -2.36 -18.21
C ASP A 283 -19.37 -1.57 -17.29
N LEU A 284 -19.04 -1.42 -16.01
CA LEU A 284 -19.86 -0.66 -15.08
C LEU A 284 -19.56 0.83 -15.19
N ALA A 285 -20.47 1.61 -15.74
CA ALA A 285 -20.35 3.06 -15.86
C ALA A 285 -20.17 3.77 -14.52
N CYS A 286 -20.66 3.17 -13.42
CA CYS A 286 -20.49 3.72 -12.07
C CYS A 286 -19.07 3.64 -11.54
N ARG A 287 -18.19 2.77 -12.08
CA ARG A 287 -16.80 2.58 -11.63
C ARG A 287 -15.82 3.56 -12.28
N PRO A 288 -14.81 4.00 -11.53
CA PRO A 288 -14.74 4.00 -10.07
C PRO A 288 -15.69 5.05 -9.46
N CYS A 289 -16.30 4.74 -8.33
CA CYS A 289 -17.16 5.68 -7.61
C CYS A 289 -16.50 6.25 -6.34
N SER A 290 -15.37 5.68 -5.95
CA SER A 290 -14.57 6.12 -4.80
C SER A 290 -13.08 5.99 -5.07
N VAL A 291 -12.28 6.94 -4.54
CA VAL A 291 -10.82 6.85 -4.58
C VAL A 291 -10.30 5.81 -3.60
N PHE A 292 -10.96 5.67 -2.44
CA PHE A 292 -10.51 4.84 -1.31
C PHE A 292 -11.50 3.73 -0.92
N GLY A 293 -12.61 3.59 -1.63
CA GLY A 293 -13.65 2.60 -1.29
C GLY A 293 -14.53 2.99 -0.10
N ASN A 294 -14.34 4.16 0.48
CA ASN A 294 -15.00 4.65 1.70
C ASN A 294 -16.40 5.26 1.49
N LYS A 295 -16.87 5.30 0.24
CA LYS A 295 -18.22 5.75 -0.08
C LYS A 295 -19.16 4.55 -0.17
N PRO A 296 -20.39 4.64 0.36
CA PRO A 296 -21.38 3.59 0.15
C PRO A 296 -21.70 3.45 -1.34
N CYS A 297 -22.09 2.23 -1.75
CA CYS A 297 -22.53 2.00 -3.11
C CYS A 297 -23.87 2.72 -3.34
N PHE A 298 -23.90 3.70 -4.24
CA PHE A 298 -25.14 4.43 -4.54
C PHE A 298 -26.17 3.59 -5.33
N ARG A 299 -25.74 2.48 -5.96
CA ARG A 299 -26.64 1.49 -6.55
C ARG A 299 -27.21 0.53 -5.51
N GLY A 300 -26.56 0.39 -4.35
CA GLY A 300 -26.91 -0.52 -3.27
C GLY A 300 -26.47 -1.97 -3.46
N ASP A 301 -26.07 -2.37 -4.67
CA ASP A 301 -25.85 -3.76 -5.07
C ASP A 301 -24.37 -4.21 -5.11
N TYR A 302 -23.43 -3.30 -5.01
CA TYR A 302 -22.01 -3.58 -5.20
C TYR A 302 -21.71 -4.50 -6.41
N ALA A 303 -22.43 -4.34 -7.52
CA ALA A 303 -22.27 -5.15 -8.75
C ALA A 303 -20.82 -5.28 -9.19
N CYS A 304 -19.99 -4.25 -8.98
CA CYS A 304 -18.56 -4.26 -9.28
C CYS A 304 -17.74 -5.31 -8.50
N LEU A 305 -18.32 -5.93 -7.47
CA LEU A 305 -17.71 -7.01 -6.69
C LEU A 305 -18.53 -8.30 -6.81
N HIS A 306 -19.86 -8.19 -6.75
CA HIS A 306 -20.75 -9.35 -6.85
C HIS A 306 -20.73 -10.03 -8.22
N GLN A 307 -20.44 -9.30 -9.31
CA GLN A 307 -20.37 -9.87 -10.66
C GLN A 307 -18.98 -10.43 -11.01
N ILE A 308 -17.96 -10.22 -10.18
CA ILE A 308 -16.66 -10.86 -10.39
C ILE A 308 -16.83 -12.37 -10.21
N GLU A 309 -16.54 -13.13 -11.28
CA GLU A 309 -16.49 -14.57 -11.21
C GLU A 309 -15.12 -15.06 -10.73
N ILE A 310 -15.10 -16.06 -9.84
CA ILE A 310 -13.83 -16.59 -9.31
C ILE A 310 -12.96 -17.20 -10.42
N SER A 311 -13.58 -17.70 -11.50
CA SER A 311 -12.87 -18.18 -12.69
C SER A 311 -11.96 -17.11 -13.32
N GLU A 312 -12.32 -15.82 -13.24
CA GLU A 312 -11.48 -14.75 -13.76
C GLU A 312 -10.22 -14.52 -12.88
N ILE A 313 -10.30 -14.81 -11.58
CA ILE A 313 -9.15 -14.82 -10.68
C ILE A 313 -8.28 -16.05 -10.99
N LEU A 314 -8.90 -17.24 -11.11
CA LEU A 314 -8.21 -18.51 -11.37
C LEU A 314 -7.44 -18.51 -12.71
N LYS A 315 -7.94 -17.84 -13.73
CA LYS A 315 -7.24 -17.69 -15.03
C LYS A 315 -5.93 -16.89 -14.92
N LYS A 316 -5.67 -16.21 -13.80
CA LYS A 316 -4.46 -15.41 -13.56
C LYS A 316 -3.39 -16.19 -12.79
N ILE A 317 -3.71 -17.37 -12.32
CA ILE A 317 -2.79 -18.24 -11.57
C ILE A 317 -2.06 -19.16 -12.54
#